data_e18328ab39f0dc222d90a71ca90e4b80
#
_entry.id   e18328ab39f0dc222d90a71ca90e4b80
#
_cell.length_a   1.000
_cell.length_b   1.000
_cell.length_c   1.000
_cell.angle_alpha   90.00
_cell.angle_beta   90.00
_cell.angle_gamma   90.00
#
_symmetry.space_group_name_H-M   'P 1'
#
loop_
_entity.id
_entity.type
_entity.pdbx_description
1 polymer ?
#
loop_
_entity_poly.entity_id
_entity_poly.type
_entity_poly.pdbx_seq_one_letter_code
_entity_poly.pdbx_strand_id
1 'polypeptide(L)'
;MTLSATTDDRPRHAERAPRKRGPKASAGKRLRGWLSSTWFLTPALLLFACFVLIPILVAFFTSFFKWGGFGFPDEFIGLDNYRKLAGDEVFRGDLWRALVLVVMSLVVQLPLALGAAVLLNQKMRGRAVYRAVFFAPYILAEVIAGVLFGIIFLPGSGLADALVEDLPLLGGLAGKWFSDPDTALPTLIAVMTWKYFGFHMMIYLAGLQGIPKEILEAASIDGAGAWRRFRSVTLPLLAPTLRISVFLSVIGSIQLFDLVWVTTTGGPTHATETMAVTMYEFGFKRYQMGYASAISVAMFLISMVFSLMYQRFALRRDLQGSVTSAGGR
;
A
#
# COMPACT_ATOMS: atom_id res chain seq x y z
N MET A 1 -30.51 -61.35 -62.95
CA MET A 1 -31.65 -61.68 -62.04
C MET A 1 -31.07 -62.00 -60.70
N THR A 2 -31.07 -61.08 -59.75
CA THR A 2 -31.06 -61.33 -58.30
C THR A 2 -31.09 -59.96 -57.57
N LEU A 3 -32.11 -59.80 -56.76
CA LEU A 3 -32.52 -58.62 -56.03
C LEU A 3 -31.53 -58.29 -54.90
N SER A 4 -31.14 -56.99 -54.82
CA SER A 4 -30.43 -56.37 -53.72
C SER A 4 -31.43 -56.04 -52.61
N ALA A 5 -31.20 -56.53 -51.40
CA ALA A 5 -31.91 -56.14 -50.18
C ALA A 5 -31.17 -54.96 -49.54
N THR A 6 -31.83 -53.80 -49.51
CA THR A 6 -31.39 -52.59 -48.75
C THR A 6 -31.76 -52.74 -47.27
N THR A 7 -30.74 -52.83 -46.42
CA THR A 7 -30.92 -52.77 -44.96
C THR A 7 -30.98 -51.30 -44.56
N ASP A 8 -32.13 -50.85 -44.01
CA ASP A 8 -32.39 -49.56 -43.39
C ASP A 8 -31.79 -49.56 -42.00
N ASP A 9 -30.64 -48.92 -41.86
CA ASP A 9 -29.89 -48.72 -40.61
C ASP A 9 -30.18 -47.35 -40.02
N ARG A 10 -31.32 -47.23 -39.34
CA ARG A 10 -31.67 -46.03 -38.57
C ARG A 10 -30.93 -46.07 -37.23
N PRO A 11 -30.16 -45.01 -36.84
CA PRO A 11 -29.51 -44.96 -35.55
C PRO A 11 -30.58 -44.92 -34.43
N ARG A 12 -30.52 -45.90 -33.54
CA ARG A 12 -31.34 -45.97 -32.32
C ARG A 12 -31.03 -44.78 -31.44
N HIS A 13 -32.07 -44.03 -31.11
CA HIS A 13 -32.02 -42.98 -30.08
C HIS A 13 -31.41 -43.53 -28.78
N ALA A 14 -30.20 -43.09 -28.43
CA ALA A 14 -29.58 -43.35 -27.14
C ALA A 14 -30.44 -42.71 -26.06
N GLU A 15 -31.13 -43.55 -25.31
CA GLU A 15 -31.93 -43.19 -24.14
C GLU A 15 -31.01 -42.55 -23.09
N ARG A 16 -31.16 -41.24 -22.88
CA ARG A 16 -30.39 -40.49 -21.86
C ARG A 16 -30.76 -41.03 -20.49
N ALA A 17 -29.86 -41.81 -19.91
CA ALA A 17 -29.95 -42.27 -18.53
C ALA A 17 -30.23 -41.07 -17.57
N PRO A 18 -31.15 -41.19 -16.62
CA PRO A 18 -31.48 -40.10 -15.70
C PRO A 18 -30.28 -39.75 -14.86
N ARG A 19 -29.84 -38.46 -14.93
CA ARG A 19 -28.80 -37.89 -14.04
C ARG A 19 -29.22 -38.15 -12.60
N LYS A 20 -28.56 -39.10 -11.93
CA LYS A 20 -28.66 -39.28 -10.48
C LYS A 20 -28.35 -37.99 -9.79
N ARG A 21 -29.36 -37.33 -9.25
CA ARG A 21 -29.18 -36.20 -8.31
C ARG A 21 -28.36 -36.70 -7.13
N GLY A 22 -27.12 -36.23 -7.03
CA GLY A 22 -26.26 -36.52 -5.88
C GLY A 22 -26.97 -36.21 -4.57
N PRO A 23 -26.68 -36.94 -3.48
CA PRO A 23 -27.36 -36.77 -2.19
C PRO A 23 -27.23 -35.32 -1.73
N LYS A 24 -28.36 -34.64 -1.53
CA LYS A 24 -28.41 -33.31 -0.88
C LYS A 24 -27.71 -33.45 0.46
N ALA A 25 -26.55 -32.82 0.61
CA ALA A 25 -25.81 -32.80 1.87
C ALA A 25 -26.79 -32.37 2.98
N SER A 26 -27.05 -33.24 3.98
CA SER A 26 -27.97 -33.00 5.06
C SER A 26 -27.53 -31.72 5.82
N ALA A 27 -28.49 -30.91 6.26
CA ALA A 27 -28.25 -29.68 6.99
C ALA A 27 -27.26 -29.86 8.18
N GLY A 28 -27.26 -31.02 8.81
CA GLY A 28 -26.33 -31.40 9.88
C GLY A 28 -24.86 -31.52 9.45
N LYS A 29 -24.57 -31.97 8.19
CA LYS A 29 -23.19 -32.00 7.68
C LYS A 29 -22.70 -30.62 7.33
N ARG A 30 -23.56 -29.71 6.87
CA ARG A 30 -23.23 -28.29 6.64
C ARG A 30 -22.97 -27.57 7.96
N LEU A 31 -23.79 -27.83 8.99
CA LEU A 31 -23.61 -27.21 10.33
C LEU A 31 -22.32 -27.70 11.00
N ARG A 32 -21.99 -29.01 10.91
CA ARG A 32 -20.70 -29.53 11.45
C ARG A 32 -19.50 -29.00 10.70
N GLY A 33 -19.57 -28.85 9.39
CA GLY A 33 -18.50 -28.22 8.60
C GLY A 33 -18.32 -26.75 8.97
N TRP A 34 -19.40 -26.04 9.22
CA TRP A 34 -19.36 -24.64 9.68
C TRP A 34 -18.75 -24.53 11.09
N LEU A 35 -19.19 -25.33 12.04
CA LEU A 35 -18.65 -25.38 13.40
C LEU A 35 -17.16 -25.75 13.45
N SER A 36 -16.70 -26.70 12.64
CA SER A 36 -15.27 -27.04 12.58
C SER A 36 -14.42 -25.93 11.97
N SER A 37 -14.92 -25.24 10.93
CA SER A 37 -14.21 -24.11 10.32
C SER A 37 -14.19 -22.89 11.27
N THR A 38 -15.27 -22.61 11.99
CA THR A 38 -15.33 -21.52 13.00
C THR A 38 -14.37 -21.77 14.16
N TRP A 39 -14.27 -23.01 14.65
CA TRP A 39 -13.33 -23.37 15.72
C TRP A 39 -11.87 -23.07 15.34
N PHE A 40 -11.48 -23.37 14.10
CA PHE A 40 -10.13 -23.06 13.59
C PHE A 40 -9.86 -21.56 13.46
N LEU A 41 -10.89 -20.77 13.13
CA LEU A 41 -10.77 -19.31 12.97
C LEU A 41 -10.86 -18.57 14.32
N THR A 42 -11.45 -19.19 15.36
CA THR A 42 -11.70 -18.56 16.66
C THR A 42 -10.45 -17.94 17.30
N PRO A 43 -9.28 -18.59 17.39
CA PRO A 43 -8.09 -18.00 18.00
C PRO A 43 -7.62 -16.74 17.24
N ALA A 44 -7.64 -16.79 15.91
CA ALA A 44 -7.26 -15.65 15.07
C ALA A 44 -8.26 -14.49 15.20
N LEU A 45 -9.56 -14.78 15.23
CA LEU A 45 -10.61 -13.78 15.42
C LEU A 45 -10.57 -13.15 16.82
N LEU A 46 -10.27 -13.93 17.83
CA LEU A 46 -10.11 -13.41 19.21
C LEU A 46 -8.91 -12.47 19.30
N LEU A 47 -7.75 -12.84 18.74
CA LEU A 47 -6.59 -11.98 18.69
C LEU A 47 -6.87 -10.70 17.89
N PHE A 48 -7.52 -10.82 16.72
CA PHE A 48 -7.92 -9.68 15.93
C PHE A 48 -8.91 -8.77 16.70
N ALA A 49 -9.90 -9.33 17.33
CA ALA A 49 -10.86 -8.55 18.13
C ALA A 49 -10.17 -7.83 19.31
N CYS A 50 -9.29 -8.54 20.02
CA CYS A 50 -8.62 -8.00 21.20
C CYS A 50 -7.59 -6.90 20.84
N PHE A 51 -6.76 -7.12 19.82
CA PHE A 51 -5.63 -6.22 19.50
C PHE A 51 -5.92 -5.20 18.40
N VAL A 52 -6.99 -5.37 17.64
CA VAL A 52 -7.34 -4.47 16.55
C VAL A 52 -8.70 -3.83 16.76
N LEU A 53 -9.76 -4.64 16.89
CA LEU A 53 -11.12 -4.10 16.94
C LEU A 53 -11.40 -3.34 18.25
N ILE A 54 -11.04 -3.90 19.41
CA ILE A 54 -11.27 -3.25 20.71
C ILE A 54 -10.50 -1.91 20.79
N PRO A 55 -9.20 -1.80 20.49
CA PRO A 55 -8.51 -0.51 20.50
C PRO A 55 -9.13 0.54 19.57
N ILE A 56 -9.62 0.15 18.39
CA ILE A 56 -10.32 1.07 17.49
C ILE A 56 -11.62 1.59 18.14
N LEU A 57 -12.40 0.70 18.74
CA LEU A 57 -13.63 1.07 19.44
C LEU A 57 -13.35 1.96 20.65
N VAL A 58 -12.28 1.66 21.41
CA VAL A 58 -11.85 2.49 22.54
C VAL A 58 -11.42 3.88 22.06
N ALA A 59 -10.61 3.98 20.99
CA ALA A 59 -10.22 5.26 20.42
C ALA A 59 -11.45 6.04 19.93
N PHE A 60 -12.39 5.36 19.26
CA PHE A 60 -13.64 5.98 18.84
C PHE A 60 -14.45 6.49 20.04
N PHE A 61 -14.59 5.71 21.10
CA PHE A 61 -15.30 6.11 22.32
C PHE A 61 -14.60 7.29 23.01
N THR A 62 -13.30 7.21 23.26
CA THR A 62 -12.54 8.24 23.99
C THR A 62 -12.40 9.55 23.21
N SER A 63 -12.59 9.52 21.89
CA SER A 63 -12.58 10.74 21.05
C SER A 63 -13.68 11.75 21.39
N PHE A 64 -14.76 11.32 22.08
CA PHE A 64 -15.85 12.18 22.53
C PHE A 64 -15.66 12.74 23.95
N PHE A 65 -14.53 12.43 24.57
CA PHE A 65 -14.22 12.84 25.93
C PHE A 65 -13.00 13.76 25.97
N LYS A 66 -12.97 14.66 26.95
CA LYS A 66 -11.75 15.31 27.39
C LYS A 66 -11.04 14.37 28.35
N TRP A 67 -10.03 13.67 27.89
CA TRP A 67 -9.36 12.62 28.62
C TRP A 67 -7.85 12.70 28.49
N GLY A 68 -7.17 12.61 29.64
CA GLY A 68 -5.70 12.64 29.71
C GLY A 68 -5.01 11.30 29.58
N GLY A 69 -5.77 10.17 29.46
CA GLY A 69 -5.20 8.84 29.37
C GLY A 69 -5.08 8.09 30.70
N PHE A 70 -5.46 8.71 31.83
CA PHE A 70 -5.43 8.09 33.14
C PHE A 70 -6.87 7.95 33.71
N GLY A 71 -7.15 6.81 34.33
CA GLY A 71 -8.49 6.52 34.83
C GLY A 71 -9.51 6.35 33.71
N PHE A 72 -10.81 6.38 34.10
CA PHE A 72 -11.89 6.35 33.11
C PHE A 72 -12.15 7.75 32.54
N PRO A 73 -12.51 7.86 31.27
CA PRO A 73 -12.94 9.13 30.68
C PRO A 73 -14.31 9.51 31.25
N ASP A 74 -14.35 10.57 32.04
CA ASP A 74 -15.54 11.04 32.77
C ASP A 74 -16.14 12.35 32.21
N GLU A 75 -15.31 13.21 31.57
CA GLU A 75 -15.77 14.48 31.01
C GLU A 75 -16.18 14.31 29.54
N PHE A 76 -17.47 14.03 29.31
CA PHE A 76 -18.02 13.93 27.96
C PHE A 76 -18.20 15.31 27.34
N ILE A 77 -17.53 15.56 26.21
CA ILE A 77 -17.53 16.84 25.45
C ILE A 77 -18.16 16.73 24.05
N GLY A 78 -18.74 15.58 23.73
CA GLY A 78 -19.38 15.34 22.42
C GLY A 78 -18.40 15.54 21.26
N LEU A 79 -18.70 16.45 20.33
CA LEU A 79 -17.92 16.66 19.11
C LEU A 79 -16.84 17.77 19.24
N ASP A 80 -16.54 18.26 20.43
CA ASP A 80 -15.63 19.40 20.58
C ASP A 80 -14.18 19.08 20.18
N ASN A 81 -13.72 17.83 20.41
CA ASN A 81 -12.43 17.40 19.86
C ASN A 81 -12.39 17.48 18.32
N TYR A 82 -13.47 17.14 17.64
CA TYR A 82 -13.56 17.20 16.18
C TYR A 82 -13.70 18.64 15.67
N ARG A 83 -14.41 19.52 16.42
CA ARG A 83 -14.47 20.95 16.10
C ARG A 83 -13.09 21.59 16.23
N LYS A 84 -12.37 21.28 17.33
CA LYS A 84 -10.99 21.69 17.53
C LYS A 84 -10.10 21.21 16.39
N LEU A 85 -10.21 19.92 16.01
CA LEU A 85 -9.44 19.31 14.92
C LEU A 85 -9.68 20.02 13.58
N ALA A 86 -10.92 20.32 13.25
CA ALA A 86 -11.27 21.02 12.01
C ALA A 86 -10.72 22.47 11.95
N GLY A 87 -10.59 23.12 13.10
CA GLY A 87 -10.02 24.45 13.24
C GLY A 87 -8.49 24.48 13.40
N ASP A 88 -7.86 23.35 13.67
CA ASP A 88 -6.43 23.27 13.97
C ASP A 88 -5.58 23.47 12.69
N GLU A 89 -4.75 24.49 12.69
CA GLU A 89 -3.87 24.84 11.56
C GLU A 89 -2.78 23.80 11.34
N VAL A 90 -2.27 23.19 12.41
CA VAL A 90 -1.25 22.14 12.33
C VAL A 90 -1.85 20.92 11.64
N PHE A 91 -3.03 20.48 12.06
CA PHE A 91 -3.70 19.34 11.46
C PHE A 91 -4.09 19.57 9.98
N ARG A 92 -4.53 20.79 9.63
CA ARG A 92 -4.75 21.14 8.21
C ARG A 92 -3.46 21.09 7.41
N GLY A 93 -2.36 21.55 8.00
CA GLY A 93 -1.00 21.41 7.43
C GLY A 93 -0.61 19.94 7.25
N ASP A 94 -0.92 19.06 8.22
CA ASP A 94 -0.68 17.62 8.11
C ASP A 94 -1.41 16.97 6.95
N LEU A 95 -2.69 17.34 6.74
CA LEU A 95 -3.46 16.87 5.59
C LEU A 95 -2.83 17.27 4.25
N TRP A 96 -2.35 18.52 4.17
CA TRP A 96 -1.65 19.01 2.99
C TRP A 96 -0.33 18.25 2.76
N ARG A 97 0.48 18.06 3.79
CA ARG A 97 1.74 17.32 3.73
C ARG A 97 1.50 15.85 3.38
N ALA A 98 0.47 15.22 3.95
CA ALA A 98 0.07 13.86 3.58
C ALA A 98 -0.29 13.78 2.09
N LEU A 99 -1.03 14.75 1.55
CA LEU A 99 -1.34 14.82 0.12
C LEU A 99 -0.06 14.96 -0.72
N VAL A 100 0.87 15.84 -0.33
CA VAL A 100 2.16 16.01 -1.02
C VAL A 100 2.95 14.71 -1.00
N LEU A 101 3.06 14.02 0.15
CA LEU A 101 3.73 12.74 0.28
C LEU A 101 3.11 11.68 -0.65
N VAL A 102 1.78 11.59 -0.67
CA VAL A 102 1.06 10.68 -1.58
C VAL A 102 1.37 11.01 -3.04
N VAL A 103 1.23 12.27 -3.44
CA VAL A 103 1.47 12.68 -4.84
C VAL A 103 2.91 12.40 -5.25
N MET A 104 3.88 12.75 -4.40
CA MET A 104 5.30 12.51 -4.70
C MET A 104 5.63 11.02 -4.74
N SER A 105 5.02 10.21 -3.88
CA SER A 105 5.17 8.77 -3.96
C SER A 105 4.63 8.23 -5.29
N LEU A 106 3.45 8.66 -5.74
CA LEU A 106 2.85 8.22 -6.99
C LEU A 106 3.61 8.71 -8.24
N VAL A 107 4.13 9.94 -8.22
CA VAL A 107 4.74 10.59 -9.40
C VAL A 107 6.25 10.32 -9.49
N VAL A 108 6.94 10.17 -8.37
CA VAL A 108 8.39 9.97 -8.33
C VAL A 108 8.74 8.54 -7.96
N GLN A 109 8.35 8.09 -6.78
CA GLN A 109 8.77 6.81 -6.22
C GLN A 109 8.28 5.62 -7.06
N LEU A 110 6.99 5.54 -7.40
CA LEU A 110 6.45 4.42 -8.15
C LEU A 110 6.97 4.35 -9.59
N PRO A 111 7.09 5.43 -10.37
CA PRO A 111 7.73 5.40 -11.69
C PRO A 111 9.22 5.01 -11.64
N LEU A 112 9.99 5.49 -10.66
CA LEU A 112 11.37 5.06 -10.45
C LEU A 112 11.46 3.55 -10.17
N ALA A 113 10.57 3.05 -9.29
CA ALA A 113 10.48 1.62 -8.99
C ALA A 113 10.12 0.77 -10.22
N LEU A 114 9.18 1.25 -11.03
CA LEU A 114 8.79 0.58 -12.28
C LEU A 114 9.94 0.57 -13.29
N GLY A 115 10.62 1.70 -13.46
CA GLY A 115 11.79 1.81 -14.35
C GLY A 115 12.90 0.83 -13.94
N ALA A 116 13.23 0.79 -12.64
CA ALA A 116 14.22 -0.15 -12.10
C ALA A 116 13.77 -1.62 -12.29
N ALA A 117 12.49 -1.94 -12.07
CA ALA A 117 11.95 -3.29 -12.30
C ALA A 117 12.04 -3.72 -13.75
N VAL A 118 11.71 -2.84 -14.70
CA VAL A 118 11.81 -3.10 -16.15
C VAL A 118 13.26 -3.36 -16.55
N LEU A 119 14.21 -2.56 -16.05
CA LEU A 119 15.64 -2.75 -16.31
C LEU A 119 16.13 -4.10 -15.74
N LEU A 120 15.78 -4.41 -14.50
CA LEU A 120 16.20 -5.65 -13.83
C LEU A 120 15.45 -6.90 -14.31
N ASN A 121 14.39 -6.74 -15.08
CA ASN A 121 13.71 -7.88 -15.73
C ASN A 121 14.46 -8.40 -16.96
N GLN A 122 15.39 -7.62 -17.50
CA GLN A 122 16.22 -8.02 -18.63
C GLN A 122 17.29 -9.05 -18.21
N LYS A 123 17.83 -9.79 -19.20
CA LYS A 123 18.96 -10.70 -18.98
C LYS A 123 20.24 -9.88 -18.81
N MET A 124 20.71 -9.71 -17.56
CA MET A 124 21.93 -8.98 -17.23
C MET A 124 22.77 -9.73 -16.19
N ARG A 125 24.11 -9.59 -16.29
CA ARG A 125 25.03 -10.12 -15.30
C ARG A 125 24.88 -9.39 -13.97
N GLY A 126 24.94 -10.11 -12.84
CA GLY A 126 24.82 -9.47 -11.51
C GLY A 126 23.42 -9.06 -11.08
N ARG A 127 22.36 -9.43 -11.81
CA ARG A 127 20.97 -9.08 -11.51
C ARG A 127 20.56 -9.32 -10.06
N ALA A 128 21.03 -10.41 -9.44
CA ALA A 128 20.74 -10.73 -8.05
C ALA A 128 21.34 -9.69 -7.08
N VAL A 129 22.55 -9.21 -7.37
CA VAL A 129 23.23 -8.18 -6.56
C VAL A 129 22.47 -6.86 -6.64
N TYR A 130 22.11 -6.40 -7.85
CA TYR A 130 21.31 -5.16 -8.00
C TYR A 130 19.98 -5.24 -7.28
N ARG A 131 19.28 -6.38 -7.36
CA ARG A 131 18.04 -6.59 -6.59
C ARG A 131 18.27 -6.48 -5.08
N ALA A 132 19.34 -7.10 -4.58
CA ALA A 132 19.67 -7.04 -3.17
C ALA A 132 20.02 -5.61 -2.74
N VAL A 133 20.85 -4.89 -3.50
CA VAL A 133 21.26 -3.51 -3.19
C VAL A 133 20.06 -2.56 -3.20
N PHE A 134 19.18 -2.63 -4.20
CA PHE A 134 18.00 -1.76 -4.26
C PHE A 134 16.93 -2.12 -3.23
N PHE A 135 16.86 -3.36 -2.79
CA PHE A 135 15.93 -3.79 -1.74
C PHE A 135 16.46 -3.61 -0.32
N ALA A 136 17.77 -3.53 -0.15
CA ALA A 136 18.43 -3.41 1.16
C ALA A 136 17.91 -2.24 2.02
N PRO A 137 17.65 -1.03 1.46
CA PRO A 137 17.10 0.09 2.22
C PRO A 137 15.76 -0.25 2.91
N TYR A 138 14.90 -1.01 2.26
CA TYR A 138 13.61 -1.41 2.80
C TYR A 138 13.74 -2.34 4.02
N ILE A 139 14.78 -3.19 4.05
CA ILE A 139 15.02 -4.14 5.15
C ILE A 139 15.50 -3.43 6.42
N LEU A 140 16.17 -2.28 6.29
CA LEU A 140 16.62 -1.51 7.45
C LEU A 140 15.43 -1.07 8.30
N ALA A 141 15.57 -1.16 9.63
CA ALA A 141 14.57 -0.57 10.54
C ALA A 141 14.45 0.93 10.28
N GLU A 142 13.23 1.47 10.36
CA GLU A 142 12.99 2.90 10.05
C GLU A 142 13.77 3.83 10.96
N VAL A 143 13.90 3.47 12.22
CA VAL A 143 14.72 4.20 13.18
C VAL A 143 16.19 4.25 12.75
N ILE A 144 16.76 3.15 12.27
CA ILE A 144 18.16 3.11 11.78
C ILE A 144 18.31 4.01 10.54
N ALA A 145 17.37 3.94 9.61
CA ALA A 145 17.38 4.80 8.43
C ALA A 145 17.25 6.28 8.83
N GLY A 146 16.36 6.60 9.77
CA GLY A 146 16.18 7.97 10.27
C GLY A 146 17.43 8.53 10.93
N VAL A 147 18.09 7.76 11.82
CA VAL A 147 19.35 8.16 12.45
C VAL A 147 20.47 8.33 11.41
N LEU A 148 20.59 7.39 10.48
CA LEU A 148 21.59 7.45 9.39
C LEU A 148 21.46 8.77 8.60
N PHE A 149 20.25 9.07 8.15
CA PHE A 149 20.00 10.29 7.38
C PHE A 149 20.06 11.56 8.23
N GLY A 150 19.74 11.49 9.52
CA GLY A 150 19.97 12.57 10.46
C GLY A 150 21.45 12.95 10.54
N ILE A 151 22.36 11.97 10.49
CA ILE A 151 23.82 12.20 10.46
C ILE A 151 24.28 12.66 9.07
N ILE A 152 23.80 12.05 8.00
CA ILE A 152 24.17 12.40 6.62
C ILE A 152 23.80 13.87 6.32
N PHE A 153 22.66 14.33 6.77
CA PHE A 153 22.14 15.68 6.57
C PHE A 153 22.40 16.64 7.73
N LEU A 154 23.37 16.30 8.60
CA LEU A 154 23.73 17.19 9.72
C LEU A 154 24.33 18.49 9.20
N PRO A 155 23.78 19.67 9.55
CA PRO A 155 24.27 20.95 9.05
C PRO A 155 25.74 21.20 9.36
N GLY A 156 26.52 21.62 8.36
CA GLY A 156 27.92 22.02 8.47
C GLY A 156 28.94 20.89 8.66
N SER A 157 28.50 19.65 8.94
CA SER A 157 29.41 18.52 9.16
C SER A 157 28.90 17.20 8.55
N GLY A 158 27.71 17.20 7.97
CA GLY A 158 27.12 16.03 7.33
C GLY A 158 27.76 15.70 5.98
N LEU A 159 27.73 14.41 5.63
CA LEU A 159 28.25 13.95 4.33
C LEU A 159 27.56 14.66 3.14
N ALA A 160 26.27 14.98 3.28
CA ALA A 160 25.53 15.67 2.23
C ALA A 160 26.08 17.06 1.95
N ASP A 161 26.44 17.82 2.98
CA ASP A 161 27.06 19.13 2.83
C ASP A 161 28.41 19.02 2.11
N ALA A 162 29.27 18.10 2.54
CA ALA A 162 30.57 17.87 1.92
C ALA A 162 30.47 17.47 0.42
N LEU A 163 29.37 16.82 0.02
CA LEU A 163 29.17 16.42 -1.38
C LEU A 163 28.59 17.52 -2.27
N VAL A 164 27.85 18.49 -1.70
CA VAL A 164 27.14 19.49 -2.51
C VAL A 164 27.74 20.89 -2.41
N GLU A 165 28.56 21.19 -1.41
CA GLU A 165 29.13 22.52 -1.13
C GLU A 165 29.82 23.12 -2.35
N ASP A 166 30.59 22.30 -3.09
CA ASP A 166 31.32 22.73 -4.27
C ASP A 166 30.49 22.66 -5.58
N LEU A 167 29.23 22.21 -5.52
CA LEU A 167 28.39 22.09 -6.70
C LEU A 167 27.62 23.38 -6.99
N PRO A 168 27.81 24.05 -8.15
CA PRO A 168 27.20 25.38 -8.43
C PRO A 168 25.68 25.40 -8.32
N LEU A 169 25.00 24.27 -8.57
CA LEU A 169 23.54 24.16 -8.55
C LEU A 169 22.98 23.74 -7.19
N LEU A 170 23.75 23.00 -6.40
CA LEU A 170 23.30 22.34 -5.17
C LEU A 170 23.94 22.91 -3.90
N GLY A 171 25.01 23.69 -4.03
CA GLY A 171 25.72 24.30 -2.88
C GLY A 171 24.81 25.16 -1.99
N GLY A 172 23.76 25.76 -2.56
CA GLY A 172 22.75 26.50 -1.81
C GLY A 172 21.88 25.63 -0.88
N LEU A 173 21.97 24.30 -0.94
CA LEU A 173 21.29 23.35 -0.04
C LEU A 173 22.15 22.97 1.16
N ALA A 174 23.46 23.23 1.12
CA ALA A 174 24.35 22.92 2.24
C ALA A 174 23.87 23.58 3.53
N GLY A 175 23.82 22.80 4.61
CA GLY A 175 23.31 23.23 5.93
C GLY A 175 21.81 23.38 6.06
N LYS A 176 21.04 23.28 4.98
CA LYS A 176 19.58 23.50 5.02
C LYS A 176 18.78 22.20 5.22
N TRP A 177 18.96 21.21 4.40
CA TRP A 177 18.30 19.89 4.42
C TRP A 177 17.06 19.78 5.34
N PHE A 178 17.23 19.24 6.54
CA PHE A 178 16.20 19.13 7.58
C PHE A 178 16.08 20.35 8.51
N SER A 179 16.96 21.34 8.36
CA SER A 179 17.03 22.52 9.27
C SER A 179 16.21 23.70 8.76
N ASP A 180 15.90 23.75 7.49
CA ASP A 180 15.16 24.83 6.83
C ASP A 180 13.75 24.32 6.46
N PRO A 181 12.67 25.06 6.79
CA PRO A 181 11.29 24.65 6.49
C PRO A 181 11.03 24.37 5.02
N ASP A 182 11.69 25.08 4.10
CA ASP A 182 11.45 24.95 2.66
C ASP A 182 12.11 23.70 2.08
N THR A 183 13.18 23.20 2.70
CA THR A 183 13.93 22.02 2.22
C THR A 183 13.63 20.76 3.00
N ALA A 184 13.08 20.85 4.21
CA ALA A 184 12.89 19.70 5.08
C ALA A 184 11.92 18.65 4.48
N LEU A 185 10.78 19.08 3.96
CA LEU A 185 9.81 18.15 3.34
C LEU A 185 10.35 17.51 2.05
N PRO A 186 10.96 18.24 1.09
CA PRO A 186 11.66 17.64 -0.05
C PRO A 186 12.75 16.63 0.35
N THR A 187 13.56 16.94 1.37
CA THR A 187 14.58 16.03 1.88
C THR A 187 13.96 14.76 2.44
N LEU A 188 12.89 14.88 3.24
CA LEU A 188 12.14 13.73 3.74
C LEU A 188 11.59 12.86 2.61
N ILE A 189 11.04 13.47 1.56
CA ILE A 189 10.54 12.76 0.37
C ILE A 189 11.66 11.98 -0.33
N ALA A 190 12.85 12.56 -0.43
CA ALA A 190 14.01 11.89 -1.02
C ALA A 190 14.41 10.65 -0.19
N VAL A 191 14.48 10.78 1.13
CA VAL A 191 14.77 9.66 2.05
C VAL A 191 13.68 8.60 1.99
N MET A 192 12.41 8.98 2.01
CA MET A 192 11.27 8.08 1.88
C MET A 192 11.32 7.33 0.53
N THR A 193 11.61 8.04 -0.56
CA THR A 193 11.76 7.43 -1.89
C THR A 193 12.88 6.41 -1.89
N TRP A 194 14.08 6.75 -1.38
CA TRP A 194 15.21 5.82 -1.27
C TRP A 194 14.86 4.58 -0.47
N LYS A 195 14.14 4.74 0.64
CA LYS A 195 13.79 3.64 1.51
C LYS A 195 12.79 2.66 0.89
N TYR A 196 11.76 3.16 0.24
CA TYR A 196 10.61 2.34 -0.15
C TYR A 196 10.56 1.98 -1.65
N PHE A 197 11.33 2.66 -2.53
CA PHE A 197 11.24 2.36 -3.98
C PHE A 197 11.63 0.91 -4.30
N GLY A 198 12.62 0.36 -3.58
CA GLY A 198 13.07 -1.02 -3.76
C GLY A 198 11.98 -2.07 -3.46
N PHE A 199 11.13 -1.82 -2.47
CA PHE A 199 9.97 -2.64 -2.18
C PHE A 199 8.98 -2.67 -3.36
N HIS A 200 8.59 -1.50 -3.88
CA HIS A 200 7.72 -1.41 -5.04
C HIS A 200 8.38 -1.99 -6.31
N MET A 201 9.67 -1.79 -6.49
CA MET A 201 10.44 -2.43 -7.56
C MET A 201 10.32 -3.95 -7.53
N MET A 202 10.44 -4.58 -6.35
CA MET A 202 10.29 -6.03 -6.22
C MET A 202 8.88 -6.51 -6.52
N ILE A 203 7.85 -5.77 -6.12
CA ILE A 203 6.45 -6.05 -6.48
C ILE A 203 6.27 -6.01 -8.00
N TYR A 204 6.77 -4.96 -8.66
CA TYR A 204 6.68 -4.83 -10.11
C TYR A 204 7.48 -5.90 -10.85
N LEU A 205 8.66 -6.23 -10.33
CA LEU A 205 9.49 -7.29 -10.91
C LEU A 205 8.80 -8.66 -10.83
N ALA A 206 8.14 -8.98 -9.73
CA ALA A 206 7.34 -10.19 -9.60
C ALA A 206 6.16 -10.19 -10.59
N GLY A 207 5.46 -9.07 -10.74
CA GLY A 207 4.40 -8.92 -11.73
C GLY A 207 4.89 -9.08 -13.17
N LEU A 208 6.03 -8.48 -13.52
CA LEU A 208 6.64 -8.61 -14.85
C LEU A 208 7.05 -10.05 -15.17
N GLN A 209 7.51 -10.81 -14.18
CA GLN A 209 7.88 -12.22 -14.34
C GLN A 209 6.67 -13.15 -14.48
N GLY A 210 5.50 -12.70 -14.04
CA GLY A 210 4.23 -13.40 -14.22
C GLY A 210 3.62 -13.28 -15.63
N ILE A 211 4.14 -12.38 -16.48
CA ILE A 211 3.65 -12.21 -17.85
C ILE A 211 4.17 -13.35 -18.74
N PRO A 212 3.30 -14.15 -19.40
CA PRO A 212 3.71 -15.19 -20.32
C PRO A 212 4.58 -14.64 -21.45
N LYS A 213 5.72 -15.29 -21.72
CA LYS A 213 6.67 -14.84 -22.75
C LYS A 213 6.08 -14.91 -24.16
N GLU A 214 5.20 -15.86 -24.39
CA GLU A 214 4.51 -16.08 -25.67
C GLU A 214 3.74 -14.83 -26.11
N ILE A 215 3.13 -14.09 -25.16
CA ILE A 215 2.42 -12.84 -25.46
C ILE A 215 3.39 -11.75 -25.93
N LEU A 216 4.57 -11.67 -25.29
CA LEU A 216 5.59 -10.69 -25.63
C LEU A 216 6.28 -11.03 -26.98
N GLU A 217 6.44 -12.31 -27.27
CA GLU A 217 6.99 -12.81 -28.53
C GLU A 217 6.01 -12.58 -29.69
N ALA A 218 4.72 -12.90 -29.51
CA ALA A 218 3.69 -12.62 -30.50
C ALA A 218 3.64 -11.14 -30.87
N ALA A 219 3.64 -10.23 -29.86
CA ALA A 219 3.70 -8.79 -30.11
C ALA A 219 4.97 -8.36 -30.88
N SER A 220 6.07 -9.08 -30.72
CA SER A 220 7.32 -8.82 -31.45
C SER A 220 7.21 -9.28 -32.90
N ILE A 221 6.55 -10.42 -33.17
CA ILE A 221 6.29 -10.94 -34.52
C ILE A 221 5.36 -9.98 -35.28
N ASP A 222 4.37 -9.38 -34.59
CA ASP A 222 3.48 -8.35 -35.13
C ASP A 222 4.18 -6.99 -35.39
N GLY A 223 5.51 -6.91 -35.22
CA GLY A 223 6.31 -5.72 -35.48
C GLY A 223 6.24 -4.63 -34.40
N ALA A 224 5.75 -4.95 -33.18
CA ALA A 224 5.73 -4.00 -32.09
C ALA A 224 7.14 -3.74 -31.55
N GLY A 225 7.66 -2.53 -31.74
CA GLY A 225 8.92 -2.07 -31.12
C GLY A 225 8.83 -2.08 -29.57
N ALA A 226 9.98 -1.97 -28.89
CA ALA A 226 10.10 -2.10 -27.44
C ALA A 226 9.15 -1.17 -26.66
N TRP A 227 9.03 0.11 -27.05
CA TRP A 227 8.14 1.08 -26.41
C TRP A 227 6.66 0.75 -26.64
N ARG A 228 6.28 0.36 -27.86
CA ARG A 228 4.90 -0.04 -28.18
C ARG A 228 4.51 -1.31 -27.41
N ARG A 229 5.41 -2.30 -27.34
CA ARG A 229 5.22 -3.53 -26.54
C ARG A 229 5.07 -3.22 -25.06
N PHE A 230 5.92 -2.33 -24.51
CA PHE A 230 5.82 -1.91 -23.12
C PHE A 230 4.47 -1.24 -22.83
N ARG A 231 4.10 -0.22 -23.62
CA ARG A 231 2.88 0.57 -23.37
C ARG A 231 1.57 -0.18 -23.64
N SER A 232 1.54 -1.00 -24.72
CA SER A 232 0.31 -1.62 -25.22
C SER A 232 0.11 -3.06 -24.73
N VAL A 233 1.15 -3.73 -24.23
CA VAL A 233 1.08 -5.12 -23.77
C VAL A 233 1.52 -5.24 -22.32
N THR A 234 2.77 -4.86 -22.01
CA THR A 234 3.34 -5.06 -20.66
C THR A 234 2.60 -4.26 -19.60
N LEU A 235 2.41 -2.95 -19.82
CA LEU A 235 1.81 -2.06 -18.83
C LEU A 235 0.33 -2.42 -18.52
N PRO A 236 -0.54 -2.74 -19.50
CA PRO A 236 -1.88 -3.23 -19.23
C PRO A 236 -1.91 -4.57 -18.47
N LEU A 237 -1.04 -5.51 -18.81
CA LEU A 237 -0.94 -6.79 -18.10
C LEU A 237 -0.38 -6.63 -16.68
N LEU A 238 0.45 -5.62 -16.43
CA LEU A 238 0.98 -5.28 -15.12
C LEU A 238 -0.02 -4.48 -14.26
N ALA A 239 -1.12 -4.01 -14.83
CA ALA A 239 -2.06 -3.12 -14.15
C ALA A 239 -2.58 -3.62 -12.78
N PRO A 240 -2.86 -4.92 -12.54
CA PRO A 240 -3.21 -5.42 -11.20
C PRO A 240 -2.10 -5.15 -10.17
N THR A 241 -0.86 -5.42 -10.55
CA THR A 241 0.32 -5.19 -9.69
C THR A 241 0.55 -3.70 -9.41
N LEU A 242 0.36 -2.84 -10.45
CA LEU A 242 0.44 -1.39 -10.29
C LEU A 242 -0.61 -0.89 -9.30
N ARG A 243 -1.84 -1.38 -9.38
CA ARG A 243 -2.91 -1.00 -8.46
C ARG A 243 -2.60 -1.39 -7.00
N ILE A 244 -2.09 -2.60 -6.77
CA ILE A 244 -1.65 -3.00 -5.43
C ILE A 244 -0.56 -2.05 -4.92
N SER A 245 0.40 -1.72 -5.75
CA SER A 245 1.51 -0.82 -5.38
C SER A 245 1.03 0.59 -5.05
N VAL A 246 0.10 1.14 -5.86
CA VAL A 246 -0.55 2.43 -5.57
C VAL A 246 -1.29 2.40 -4.24
N PHE A 247 -2.07 1.35 -3.99
CA PHE A 247 -2.79 1.19 -2.72
C PHE A 247 -1.84 1.21 -1.51
N LEU A 248 -0.79 0.40 -1.55
CA LEU A 248 0.20 0.31 -0.47
C LEU A 248 0.94 1.63 -0.27
N SER A 249 1.30 2.31 -1.36
CA SER A 249 1.99 3.60 -1.33
C SER A 249 1.14 4.70 -0.68
N VAL A 250 -0.15 4.80 -1.04
CA VAL A 250 -1.06 5.81 -0.47
C VAL A 250 -1.28 5.57 1.02
N ILE A 251 -1.59 4.33 1.41
CA ILE A 251 -1.81 3.99 2.83
C ILE A 251 -0.52 4.22 3.64
N GLY A 252 0.65 3.80 3.12
CA GLY A 252 1.94 4.03 3.77
C GLY A 252 2.26 5.52 3.96
N SER A 253 1.95 6.36 2.97
CA SER A 253 2.17 7.82 3.06
C SER A 253 1.25 8.48 4.10
N ILE A 254 -0.02 8.05 4.22
CA ILE A 254 -0.96 8.58 5.22
C ILE A 254 -0.53 8.22 6.65
N GLN A 255 0.06 7.03 6.83
CA GLN A 255 0.43 6.49 8.13
C GLN A 255 1.91 6.73 8.48
N LEU A 256 2.64 7.53 7.71
CA LEU A 256 4.07 7.76 7.90
C LEU A 256 4.32 8.42 9.27
N PHE A 257 5.05 7.72 10.14
CA PHE A 257 5.40 8.15 11.49
C PHE A 257 6.89 8.02 11.79
N ASP A 258 7.41 6.79 11.84
CA ASP A 258 8.73 6.46 12.40
C ASP A 258 9.86 7.27 11.75
N LEU A 259 9.87 7.34 10.42
CA LEU A 259 10.91 8.07 9.69
C LEU A 259 10.88 9.57 10.04
N VAL A 260 9.70 10.18 10.06
CA VAL A 260 9.52 11.61 10.42
C VAL A 260 9.91 11.85 11.87
N TRP A 261 9.46 10.98 12.76
CA TRP A 261 9.73 11.09 14.19
C TRP A 261 11.23 11.06 14.50
N VAL A 262 11.97 10.16 13.88
CA VAL A 262 13.41 9.98 14.14
C VAL A 262 14.25 11.03 13.43
N THR A 263 13.86 11.52 12.25
CA THR A 263 14.66 12.51 11.50
C THR A 263 14.46 13.93 12.00
N THR A 264 13.21 14.37 12.14
CA THR A 264 12.84 15.77 12.34
C THR A 264 11.91 16.02 13.51
N THR A 265 11.29 14.97 14.08
CA THR A 265 10.17 15.08 15.04
C THR A 265 9.03 15.99 14.57
N GLY A 266 8.85 16.12 13.22
CA GLY A 266 7.87 17.00 12.60
C GLY A 266 8.36 18.41 12.26
N GLY A 267 9.58 18.80 12.72
CA GLY A 267 10.17 20.11 12.51
C GLY A 267 10.86 20.33 11.16
N PRO A 268 11.46 21.50 10.96
CA PRO A 268 11.29 22.71 11.74
C PRO A 268 9.90 23.33 11.53
N THR A 269 9.35 24.02 12.51
CA THR A 269 8.07 24.77 12.43
C THR A 269 6.93 23.98 11.77
N HIS A 270 6.76 22.70 12.12
CA HIS A 270 5.77 21.77 11.54
C HIS A 270 5.97 21.44 10.05
N ALA A 271 7.15 21.72 9.44
CA ALA A 271 7.37 21.57 8.00
C ALA A 271 7.26 20.10 7.51
N THR A 272 7.58 19.13 8.36
CA THR A 272 7.53 17.70 8.04
C THR A 272 6.51 16.93 8.89
N GLU A 273 5.74 17.63 9.74
CA GLU A 273 4.80 17.00 10.65
C GLU A 273 3.72 16.24 9.88
N THR A 274 3.35 15.07 10.39
CA THR A 274 2.30 14.21 9.83
C THR A 274 1.21 13.99 10.87
N MET A 275 0.03 13.62 10.43
CA MET A 275 -1.10 13.33 11.33
C MET A 275 -0.72 12.34 12.44
N ALA A 276 0.14 11.35 12.15
CA ALA A 276 0.59 10.37 13.12
C ALA A 276 1.56 10.98 14.16
N VAL A 277 2.40 11.93 13.75
CA VAL A 277 3.28 12.68 14.65
C VAL A 277 2.46 13.60 15.57
N THR A 278 1.52 14.35 15.01
CA THR A 278 0.59 15.21 15.76
C THR A 278 -0.23 14.39 16.77
N MET A 279 -0.77 13.24 16.35
CA MET A 279 -1.48 12.32 17.24
C MET A 279 -0.59 11.89 18.43
N TYR A 280 0.65 11.50 18.16
CA TYR A 280 1.59 11.08 19.19
C TYR A 280 1.94 12.23 20.15
N GLU A 281 2.21 13.42 19.61
CA GLU A 281 2.54 14.63 20.36
C GLU A 281 1.41 14.98 21.34
N PHE A 282 0.17 15.04 20.86
CA PHE A 282 -0.97 15.36 21.72
C PHE A 282 -1.31 14.23 22.72
N GLY A 283 -1.23 12.97 22.28
CA GLY A 283 -1.59 11.83 23.12
C GLY A 283 -0.57 11.57 24.23
N PHE A 284 0.68 11.39 23.84
CA PHE A 284 1.71 10.87 24.75
C PHE A 284 2.60 11.94 25.40
N LYS A 285 2.77 13.11 24.77
CA LYS A 285 3.57 14.18 25.37
C LYS A 285 2.72 15.24 26.09
N ARG A 286 1.54 15.56 25.53
CA ARG A 286 0.65 16.56 26.12
C ARG A 286 -0.48 15.97 26.96
N TYR A 287 -0.57 14.64 27.04
CA TYR A 287 -1.61 13.93 27.79
C TYR A 287 -3.04 14.39 27.42
N GLN A 288 -3.28 14.62 26.13
CA GLN A 288 -4.61 14.92 25.57
C GLN A 288 -5.12 13.74 24.77
N MET A 289 -5.28 12.59 25.42
CA MET A 289 -5.63 11.33 24.76
C MET A 289 -6.98 11.39 24.05
N GLY A 290 -7.96 12.13 24.57
CA GLY A 290 -9.24 12.32 23.88
C GLY A 290 -9.08 13.00 22.52
N TYR A 291 -8.25 14.05 22.46
CA TYR A 291 -7.95 14.74 21.18
C TYR A 291 -7.10 13.89 20.25
N ALA A 292 -6.08 13.20 20.76
CA ALA A 292 -5.30 12.24 19.99
C ALA A 292 -6.15 11.12 19.40
N SER A 293 -7.14 10.65 20.18
CA SER A 293 -8.12 9.67 19.70
C SER A 293 -8.98 10.22 18.57
N ALA A 294 -9.37 11.50 18.61
CA ALA A 294 -10.07 12.13 17.48
C ALA A 294 -9.20 12.22 16.22
N ILE A 295 -7.90 12.52 16.36
CA ILE A 295 -6.93 12.47 15.23
C ILE A 295 -6.83 11.04 14.66
N SER A 296 -6.71 10.02 15.53
CA SER A 296 -6.66 8.61 15.12
C SER A 296 -7.91 8.18 14.35
N VAL A 297 -9.09 8.59 14.83
CA VAL A 297 -10.37 8.32 14.15
C VAL A 297 -10.42 9.03 12.79
N ALA A 298 -9.95 10.27 12.70
CA ALA A 298 -9.88 10.99 11.43
C ALA A 298 -8.95 10.29 10.43
N MET A 299 -7.74 9.88 10.85
CA MET A 299 -6.82 9.10 10.03
C MET A 299 -7.43 7.76 9.57
N PHE A 300 -8.10 7.07 10.47
CA PHE A 300 -8.80 5.82 10.17
C PHE A 300 -9.88 6.05 9.11
N LEU A 301 -10.72 7.07 9.27
CA LEU A 301 -11.78 7.39 8.32
C LEU A 301 -11.24 7.78 6.95
N ILE A 302 -10.19 8.61 6.89
CA ILE A 302 -9.51 8.97 5.62
C ILE A 302 -9.00 7.71 4.92
N SER A 303 -8.28 6.84 5.64
CA SER A 303 -7.74 5.59 5.10
C SER A 303 -8.85 4.63 4.67
N MET A 304 -9.93 4.52 5.44
CA MET A 304 -11.09 3.68 5.14
C MET A 304 -11.84 4.16 3.90
N VAL A 305 -12.13 5.46 3.81
CA VAL A 305 -12.81 6.06 2.65
C VAL A 305 -11.96 5.85 1.39
N PHE A 306 -10.66 6.15 1.46
CA PHE A 306 -9.75 5.86 0.35
C PHE A 306 -9.78 4.38 -0.03
N SER A 307 -9.65 3.47 0.94
CA SER A 307 -9.62 2.02 0.71
C SER A 307 -10.90 1.51 0.06
N LEU A 308 -12.07 1.92 0.55
CA LEU A 308 -13.37 1.53 -0.01
C LEU A 308 -13.57 2.09 -1.43
N MET A 309 -13.22 3.35 -1.65
CA MET A 309 -13.27 3.97 -2.98
C MET A 309 -12.32 3.25 -3.95
N TYR A 310 -11.09 3.02 -3.53
CA TYR A 310 -10.09 2.34 -4.34
C TYR A 310 -10.49 0.90 -4.69
N GLN A 311 -10.99 0.14 -3.70
CA GLN A 311 -11.51 -1.19 -3.93
C GLN A 311 -12.67 -1.21 -4.92
N ARG A 312 -13.61 -0.26 -4.80
CA ARG A 312 -14.78 -0.18 -5.68
C ARG A 312 -14.41 0.17 -7.11
N PHE A 313 -13.48 1.12 -7.31
CA PHE A 313 -13.21 1.68 -8.64
C PHE A 313 -12.00 1.06 -9.34
N ALA A 314 -10.97 0.65 -8.59
CA ALA A 314 -9.74 0.13 -9.15
C ALA A 314 -9.67 -1.41 -9.13
N LEU A 315 -9.90 -2.04 -7.97
CA LEU A 315 -9.68 -3.48 -7.79
C LEU A 315 -10.81 -4.37 -8.35
N ARG A 316 -12.05 -3.89 -8.43
CA ARG A 316 -13.15 -4.70 -9.00
C ARG A 316 -12.95 -5.07 -10.47
N ARG A 317 -12.20 -4.29 -11.22
CA ARG A 317 -11.88 -4.58 -12.63
C ARG A 317 -11.06 -5.86 -12.79
N ASP A 318 -10.24 -6.22 -11.79
CA ASP A 318 -9.39 -7.42 -11.84
C ASP A 318 -10.15 -8.71 -11.53
N LEU A 319 -11.15 -8.62 -10.64
CA LEU A 319 -11.98 -9.78 -10.28
C LEU A 319 -12.88 -10.24 -11.43
N GLN A 320 -13.35 -9.32 -12.26
CA GLN A 320 -14.17 -9.66 -13.42
C GLN A 320 -13.37 -10.35 -14.54
N GLY A 321 -12.09 -9.97 -14.73
CA GLY A 321 -11.20 -10.61 -15.71
C GLY A 321 -10.79 -12.04 -15.33
N SER A 322 -10.66 -12.35 -14.03
CA SER A 322 -10.28 -13.69 -13.55
C SER A 322 -11.45 -14.69 -13.55
N VAL A 323 -12.69 -14.23 -13.36
CA VAL A 323 -13.89 -15.09 -13.36
C VAL A 323 -14.27 -15.52 -14.78
N THR A 324 -14.06 -14.65 -15.78
CA THR A 324 -14.34 -14.99 -17.20
C THR A 324 -13.36 -16.02 -17.75
N SER A 325 -12.10 -16.05 -17.28
CA SER A 325 -11.12 -17.07 -17.71
C SER A 325 -11.30 -18.44 -17.05
N ALA A 326 -11.95 -18.52 -15.88
CA ALA A 326 -12.21 -19.77 -15.16
C ALA A 326 -13.50 -20.49 -15.61
N GLY A 327 -14.43 -19.79 -16.29
CA GLY A 327 -15.70 -20.32 -16.80
C GLY A 327 -15.64 -20.95 -18.20
N GLY A 328 -14.49 -20.94 -18.85
CA GLY A 328 -14.27 -21.40 -20.24
C GLY A 328 -13.48 -22.70 -20.36
N ARG A 329 -13.56 -23.61 -19.36
CA ARG A 329 -13.04 -24.98 -19.45
C ARG A 329 -14.11 -26.01 -19.22
#